data_80ef7aaf8926ecc9a4bfab81ab59de22
#
_entry.id   80ef7aaf8926ecc9a4bfab81ab59de22
#
_cell.length_a   1.000
_cell.length_b   1.000
_cell.length_c   1.000
_cell.angle_alpha   90.00
_cell.angle_beta   90.00
_cell.angle_gamma   90.00
#
_symmetry.space_group_name_H-M   'P 1'
#
loop_
_entity.id
_entity.type
_entity.pdbx_description
1 polymer ?
#
loop_
_entity_poly.entity_id
_entity_poly.type
_entity_poly.pdbx_seq_one_letter_code
_entity_poly.pdbx_strand_id
1 'polypeptide(L)'
;VGATEQTLLAAVLAEGKTELSGAAIEPEIMDLVSVLQKMGAIISVDVDRTFRIEGVKELKGYTHTSLTDRIEAASWASAALATHGDIFVKGATQPEMMTFLNVFRKIGGEFDITDKGIRFWHPGGDLKPVAIETDVHPGFMTDWQQPLVVALTQANGLSIVHETVYENRFGFTKPLVQMGATIQLYRECLGSL
;
A
#
# COMPACT_ATOMS: atom_id res chain seq x y z
N VAL A 1 -3.97 10.24 1.04
CA VAL A 1 -4.11 9.69 2.40
C VAL A 1 -4.05 10.81 3.42
N GLY A 2 -2.89 11.42 3.69
CA GLY A 2 -2.72 12.41 4.77
C GLY A 2 -3.68 13.60 4.75
N ALA A 3 -4.06 14.13 3.58
CA ALA A 3 -5.05 15.18 3.47
C ALA A 3 -6.44 14.73 3.99
N THR A 4 -6.85 13.49 3.64
CA THR A 4 -8.10 12.90 4.12
C THR A 4 -8.07 12.73 5.65
N GLU A 5 -6.97 12.20 6.21
CA GLU A 5 -6.79 12.04 7.65
C GLU A 5 -6.93 13.37 8.39
N GLN A 6 -6.19 14.40 7.95
CA GLN A 6 -6.25 15.72 8.57
C GLN A 6 -7.64 16.35 8.49
N THR A 7 -8.32 16.19 7.35
CA THR A 7 -9.69 16.69 7.19
C THR A 7 -10.66 15.96 8.13
N LEU A 8 -10.59 14.63 8.24
CA LEU A 8 -11.41 13.85 9.17
C LEU A 8 -11.20 14.30 10.61
N LEU A 9 -9.94 14.40 11.06
CA LEU A 9 -9.58 14.80 12.42
C LEU A 9 -10.06 16.21 12.76
N ALA A 10 -9.98 17.15 11.81
CA ALA A 10 -10.44 18.51 11.99
C ALA A 10 -11.98 18.61 11.99
N ALA A 11 -12.65 17.87 11.09
CA ALA A 11 -14.08 18.00 10.86
C ALA A 11 -14.94 17.39 11.97
N VAL A 12 -14.46 16.33 12.66
CA VAL A 12 -15.28 15.64 13.68
C VAL A 12 -15.65 16.51 14.89
N LEU A 13 -14.91 17.59 15.14
CA LEU A 13 -15.18 18.56 16.20
C LEU A 13 -15.57 19.94 15.65
N ALA A 14 -15.60 20.12 14.32
CA ALA A 14 -16.00 21.39 13.72
C ALA A 14 -17.53 21.54 13.80
N GLU A 15 -18.01 22.76 14.08
CA GLU A 15 -19.42 23.03 14.12
C GLU A 15 -20.05 22.90 12.71
N GLY A 16 -21.15 22.14 12.62
CA GLY A 16 -21.90 21.96 11.38
C GLY A 16 -21.57 20.67 10.64
N LYS A 17 -21.71 20.69 9.31
CA LYS A 17 -21.49 19.52 8.42
C LYS A 17 -20.37 19.79 7.44
N THR A 18 -19.51 18.80 7.28
CA THR A 18 -18.41 18.81 6.32
C THR A 18 -18.63 17.72 5.29
N GLU A 19 -18.47 18.04 4.01
CA GLU A 19 -18.45 17.08 2.91
C GLU A 19 -17.06 17.08 2.28
N LEU A 20 -16.44 15.89 2.20
CA LEU A 20 -15.13 15.66 1.62
C LEU A 20 -15.27 14.68 0.47
N SER A 21 -15.21 15.17 -0.77
CA SER A 21 -15.31 14.36 -2.00
C SER A 21 -13.93 13.97 -2.52
N GLY A 22 -13.85 12.82 -3.22
CA GLY A 22 -12.62 12.29 -3.77
C GLY A 22 -11.60 11.87 -2.70
N ALA A 23 -12.09 11.52 -1.52
CA ALA A 23 -11.25 11.15 -0.38
C ALA A 23 -10.49 9.83 -0.61
N ALA A 24 -9.41 9.66 0.12
CA ALA A 24 -8.71 8.40 0.25
C ALA A 24 -9.60 7.36 0.97
N ILE A 25 -9.59 6.11 0.49
CA ILE A 25 -10.38 5.00 1.06
C ILE A 25 -9.51 3.78 1.38
N GLU A 26 -8.23 4.02 1.54
CA GLU A 26 -7.29 3.01 1.98
C GLU A 26 -7.75 2.36 3.30
N PRO A 27 -7.39 1.09 3.56
CA PRO A 27 -7.75 0.40 4.80
C PRO A 27 -7.46 1.21 6.06
N GLU A 28 -6.35 1.95 6.08
CA GLU A 28 -5.92 2.80 7.19
C GLU A 28 -6.88 3.97 7.43
N ILE A 29 -7.46 4.53 6.36
CA ILE A 29 -8.47 5.58 6.45
C ILE A 29 -9.78 5.03 7.02
N MET A 30 -10.19 3.85 6.55
CA MET A 30 -11.40 3.20 7.04
C MET A 30 -11.26 2.76 8.50
N ASP A 31 -10.06 2.36 8.90
CA ASP A 31 -9.73 2.07 10.30
C ASP A 31 -9.82 3.33 11.17
N LEU A 32 -9.26 4.45 10.71
CA LEU A 32 -9.41 5.76 11.39
C LEU A 32 -10.88 6.17 11.54
N VAL A 33 -11.69 6.00 10.49
CA VAL A 33 -13.14 6.27 10.55
C VAL A 33 -13.80 5.39 11.62
N SER A 34 -13.46 4.09 11.66
CA SER A 34 -13.97 3.16 12.68
C SER A 34 -13.61 3.61 14.09
N VAL A 35 -12.38 4.07 14.31
CA VAL A 35 -11.94 4.63 15.60
C VAL A 35 -12.75 5.87 15.97
N LEU A 36 -12.85 6.84 15.05
CA LEU A 36 -13.58 8.07 15.29
C LEU A 36 -15.06 7.81 15.59
N GLN A 37 -15.70 6.87 14.88
CA GLN A 37 -17.07 6.46 15.15
C GLN A 37 -17.22 5.81 16.54
N LYS A 38 -16.27 4.97 16.99
CA LYS A 38 -16.24 4.43 18.35
C LYS A 38 -16.10 5.52 19.40
N MET A 39 -15.42 6.61 19.08
CA MET A 39 -15.30 7.79 19.92
C MET A 39 -16.56 8.67 19.92
N GLY A 40 -17.54 8.37 19.08
CA GLY A 40 -18.81 9.08 18.98
C GLY A 40 -18.91 10.07 17.82
N ALA A 41 -17.95 10.07 16.89
CA ALA A 41 -18.04 10.88 15.68
C ALA A 41 -19.16 10.36 14.76
N ILE A 42 -19.80 11.28 14.04
CA ILE A 42 -20.85 10.99 13.07
C ILE A 42 -20.24 11.12 11.66
N ILE A 43 -19.91 9.99 11.06
CA ILE A 43 -19.28 9.92 9.75
C ILE A 43 -20.00 8.90 8.89
N SER A 44 -20.39 9.27 7.66
CA SER A 44 -20.83 8.34 6.62
C SER A 44 -19.87 8.39 5.42
N VAL A 45 -19.76 7.26 4.74
CA VAL A 45 -18.88 7.11 3.57
C VAL A 45 -19.72 6.56 2.43
N ASP A 46 -19.76 7.28 1.33
CA ASP A 46 -20.48 6.90 0.12
C ASP A 46 -19.56 6.16 -0.87
N VAL A 47 -20.17 5.42 -1.81
CA VAL A 47 -19.45 4.62 -2.82
C VAL A 47 -18.59 5.46 -3.77
N ASP A 48 -18.90 6.75 -3.92
CA ASP A 48 -18.14 7.71 -4.73
C ASP A 48 -16.94 8.32 -4.01
N ARG A 49 -16.55 7.76 -2.85
CA ARG A 49 -15.50 8.24 -1.97
C ARG A 49 -15.78 9.63 -1.39
N THR A 50 -17.04 9.90 -1.11
CA THR A 50 -17.49 11.11 -0.41
C THR A 50 -17.74 10.79 1.07
N PHE A 51 -17.06 11.51 1.96
CA PHE A 51 -17.26 11.44 3.40
C PHE A 51 -18.16 12.58 3.81
N ARG A 52 -19.22 12.28 4.58
CA ARG A 52 -20.05 13.28 5.24
C ARG A 52 -19.85 13.19 6.75
N ILE A 53 -19.41 14.28 7.33
CA ILE A 53 -19.02 14.36 8.73
C ILE A 53 -19.91 15.41 9.39
N GLU A 54 -20.57 15.03 10.47
CA GLU A 54 -21.29 15.97 11.32
C GLU A 54 -20.50 16.18 12.60
N GLY A 55 -20.11 17.42 12.87
CA GLY A 55 -19.30 17.76 14.02
C GLY A 55 -20.02 17.51 15.33
N VAL A 56 -19.31 16.93 16.29
CA VAL A 56 -19.79 16.64 17.64
C VAL A 56 -19.12 17.54 18.67
N LYS A 57 -19.77 17.78 19.81
CA LYS A 57 -19.22 18.65 20.87
C LYS A 57 -18.01 18.04 21.57
N GLU A 58 -17.95 16.73 21.67
CA GLU A 58 -16.88 15.99 22.35
C GLU A 58 -16.73 14.59 21.77
N LEU A 59 -15.53 14.04 21.84
CA LEU A 59 -15.23 12.65 21.56
C LEU A 59 -14.97 11.91 22.87
N LYS A 60 -15.35 10.64 22.92
CA LYS A 60 -15.23 9.79 24.11
C LYS A 60 -13.98 8.90 24.01
N GLY A 61 -13.59 8.30 25.14
CA GLY A 61 -12.60 7.25 25.15
C GLY A 61 -13.02 6.03 24.32
N TYR A 62 -12.06 5.27 23.81
CA TYR A 62 -12.30 4.10 22.96
C TYR A 62 -11.34 2.96 23.28
N THR A 63 -11.69 1.78 22.81
CA THR A 63 -10.82 0.60 22.73
C THR A 63 -10.79 0.12 21.29
N HIS A 64 -9.60 -0.06 20.76
CA HIS A 64 -9.39 -0.46 19.37
C HIS A 64 -8.08 -1.24 19.23
N THR A 65 -8.06 -2.19 18.30
CA THR A 65 -6.85 -2.82 17.80
C THR A 65 -6.64 -2.34 16.38
N SER A 66 -5.53 -1.66 16.13
CA SER A 66 -5.18 -1.15 14.81
C SER A 66 -4.93 -2.28 13.81
N LEU A 67 -5.10 -1.98 12.54
CA LEU A 67 -4.68 -2.86 11.45
C LEU A 67 -3.17 -3.16 11.55
N THR A 68 -2.78 -4.28 10.98
CA THR A 68 -1.37 -4.61 10.78
C THR A 68 -0.82 -3.83 9.56
N ASP A 69 0.49 -3.60 9.55
CA ASP A 69 1.14 -2.83 8.50
C ASP A 69 1.34 -3.68 7.24
N ARG A 70 0.51 -3.45 6.22
CA ARG A 70 0.60 -4.10 4.91
C ARG A 70 1.81 -3.64 4.08
N ILE A 71 2.39 -2.47 4.40
CA ILE A 71 3.60 -1.96 3.74
C ILE A 71 4.81 -2.72 4.27
N GLU A 72 4.88 -2.91 5.58
CA GLU A 72 5.91 -3.75 6.21
C GLU A 72 5.82 -5.20 5.71
N ALA A 73 4.60 -5.75 5.61
CA ALA A 73 4.40 -7.10 5.09
C ALA A 73 4.92 -7.26 3.64
N ALA A 74 4.64 -6.29 2.76
CA ALA A 74 5.17 -6.28 1.39
C ALA A 74 6.69 -6.13 1.34
N SER A 75 7.26 -5.36 2.27
CA SER A 75 8.72 -5.19 2.38
C SER A 75 9.42 -6.50 2.76
N TRP A 76 8.89 -7.24 3.75
CA TRP A 76 9.40 -8.55 4.12
C TRP A 76 9.22 -9.59 3.01
N ALA A 77 8.08 -9.57 2.33
CA ALA A 77 7.85 -10.45 1.17
C ALA A 77 8.87 -10.15 0.04
N SER A 78 9.12 -8.88 -0.26
CA SER A 78 10.12 -8.48 -1.26
C SER A 78 11.53 -8.87 -0.85
N ALA A 79 11.87 -8.78 0.44
CA ALA A 79 13.13 -9.24 0.97
C ALA A 79 13.31 -10.75 0.80
N ALA A 80 12.24 -11.54 1.04
CA ALA A 80 12.27 -12.99 0.79
C ALA A 80 12.59 -13.33 -0.68
N LEU A 81 12.00 -12.58 -1.65
CA LEU A 81 12.36 -12.74 -3.06
C LEU A 81 13.81 -12.39 -3.34
N ALA A 82 14.27 -11.22 -2.89
CA ALA A 82 15.59 -10.71 -3.18
C ALA A 82 16.72 -11.59 -2.60
N THR A 83 16.45 -12.34 -1.53
CA THR A 83 17.45 -13.13 -0.80
C THR A 83 17.27 -14.63 -0.90
N HIS A 84 16.38 -15.12 -1.78
CA HIS A 84 15.98 -16.53 -1.86
C HIS A 84 15.52 -17.09 -0.50
N GLY A 85 14.82 -16.22 0.26
CA GLY A 85 14.39 -16.48 1.63
C GLY A 85 12.99 -17.06 1.74
N ASP A 86 12.61 -17.28 3.00
CA ASP A 86 11.32 -17.79 3.43
C ASP A 86 10.96 -17.10 4.73
N ILE A 87 9.82 -16.41 4.79
CA ILE A 87 9.41 -15.63 5.95
C ILE A 87 7.91 -15.76 6.21
N PHE A 88 7.54 -15.86 7.48
CA PHE A 88 6.16 -15.77 7.91
C PHE A 88 5.89 -14.39 8.51
N VAL A 89 4.99 -13.61 7.89
CA VAL A 89 4.58 -12.30 8.37
C VAL A 89 3.29 -12.46 9.17
N LYS A 90 3.42 -12.40 10.49
CA LYS A 90 2.30 -12.52 11.41
C LYS A 90 1.34 -11.34 11.27
N GLY A 91 0.05 -11.64 11.17
CA GLY A 91 -1.01 -10.64 11.08
C GLY A 91 -1.23 -10.07 9.67
N ALA A 92 -0.38 -10.37 8.69
CA ALA A 92 -0.65 -10.00 7.30
C ALA A 92 -1.94 -10.66 6.80
N THR A 93 -2.78 -9.91 6.08
CA THR A 93 -4.07 -10.38 5.60
C THR A 93 -4.20 -10.27 4.09
N GLN A 94 -4.85 -11.26 3.48
CA GLN A 94 -5.04 -11.28 2.02
C GLN A 94 -5.82 -10.08 1.50
N PRO A 95 -6.96 -9.67 2.09
CA PRO A 95 -7.77 -8.57 1.56
C PRO A 95 -7.01 -7.25 1.42
N GLU A 96 -6.09 -6.97 2.33
CA GLU A 96 -5.30 -5.74 2.34
C GLU A 96 -4.14 -5.74 1.34
N MET A 97 -3.77 -6.92 0.80
CA MET A 97 -2.59 -7.13 -0.04
C MET A 97 -2.90 -7.73 -1.42
N MET A 98 -4.15 -7.81 -1.85
CA MET A 98 -4.55 -8.55 -3.05
C MET A 98 -3.74 -8.20 -4.30
N THR A 99 -3.59 -6.92 -4.61
CA THR A 99 -2.82 -6.46 -5.78
C THR A 99 -1.33 -6.78 -5.66
N PHE A 100 -0.76 -6.62 -4.46
CA PHE A 100 0.61 -7.02 -4.19
C PHE A 100 0.83 -8.53 -4.37
N LEU A 101 -0.03 -9.36 -3.79
CA LEU A 101 0.04 -10.84 -3.88
C LEU A 101 -0.02 -11.32 -5.33
N ASN A 102 -0.87 -10.69 -6.15
CA ASN A 102 -0.96 -11.00 -7.58
C ASN A 102 0.35 -10.68 -8.32
N VAL A 103 0.97 -9.53 -8.04
CA VAL A 103 2.25 -9.14 -8.62
C VAL A 103 3.37 -10.06 -8.11
N PHE A 104 3.40 -10.33 -6.81
CA PHE A 104 4.36 -11.22 -6.17
C PHE A 104 4.41 -12.61 -6.83
N ARG A 105 3.23 -13.19 -7.10
CA ARG A 105 3.11 -14.48 -7.82
C ARG A 105 3.54 -14.37 -9.28
N LYS A 106 3.24 -13.28 -9.98
CA LYS A 106 3.68 -13.05 -11.36
C LYS A 106 5.22 -13.02 -11.48
N ILE A 107 5.90 -12.45 -10.50
CA ILE A 107 7.37 -12.40 -10.44
C ILE A 107 7.95 -13.80 -10.19
N GLY A 108 7.19 -14.72 -9.62
CA GLY A 108 7.63 -16.07 -9.31
C GLY A 108 7.76 -16.36 -7.81
N GLY A 109 7.30 -15.44 -6.95
CA GLY A 109 7.17 -15.70 -5.53
C GLY A 109 5.98 -16.61 -5.21
N GLU A 110 6.09 -17.34 -4.13
CA GLU A 110 5.03 -18.19 -3.60
C GLU A 110 4.61 -17.73 -2.21
N PHE A 111 3.34 -17.95 -1.86
CA PHE A 111 2.82 -17.62 -0.54
C PHE A 111 1.71 -18.56 -0.10
N ASP A 112 1.61 -18.76 1.22
CA ASP A 112 0.50 -19.45 1.89
C ASP A 112 -0.21 -18.49 2.85
N ILE A 113 -1.54 -18.51 2.80
CA ILE A 113 -2.39 -17.67 3.63
C ILE A 113 -2.96 -18.52 4.77
N THR A 114 -2.83 -18.02 5.99
CA THR A 114 -3.39 -18.65 7.20
C THR A 114 -4.18 -17.62 8.02
N ASP A 115 -4.90 -18.07 9.01
CA ASP A 115 -5.57 -17.23 10.01
C ASP A 115 -4.62 -16.38 10.88
N LYS A 116 -3.32 -16.73 10.91
CA LYS A 116 -2.29 -16.06 11.71
C LYS A 116 -1.40 -15.10 10.91
N GLY A 117 -1.47 -15.14 9.58
CA GLY A 117 -0.64 -14.34 8.71
C GLY A 117 -0.35 -15.02 7.39
N ILE A 118 0.60 -14.47 6.66
CA ILE A 118 1.01 -14.96 5.33
C ILE A 118 2.48 -15.36 5.38
N ARG A 119 2.79 -16.55 4.87
CA ARG A 119 4.15 -17.01 4.58
C ARG A 119 4.49 -16.63 3.16
N PHE A 120 5.66 -16.06 2.94
CA PHE A 120 6.20 -15.69 1.64
C PHE A 120 7.55 -16.38 1.43
N TRP A 121 7.79 -16.94 0.24
CA TRP A 121 9.08 -17.54 -0.04
C TRP A 121 9.45 -17.49 -1.53
N HIS A 122 10.74 -17.63 -1.77
CA HIS A 122 11.30 -17.82 -3.10
C HIS A 122 11.36 -19.34 -3.40
N PRO A 123 10.61 -19.86 -4.39
CA PRO A 123 10.52 -21.32 -4.63
C PRO A 123 11.77 -21.91 -5.33
N GLY A 124 12.75 -21.09 -5.65
CA GLY A 124 13.89 -21.43 -6.49
C GLY A 124 13.68 -21.05 -7.95
N GLY A 125 14.76 -21.08 -8.73
CA GLY A 125 14.75 -20.65 -10.14
C GLY A 125 14.82 -19.13 -10.31
N ASP A 126 14.64 -18.66 -11.54
CA ASP A 126 14.75 -17.24 -11.89
C ASP A 126 13.46 -16.48 -11.59
N LEU A 127 13.59 -15.31 -11.03
CA LEU A 127 12.47 -14.36 -10.92
C LEU A 127 12.15 -13.78 -12.31
N LYS A 128 10.87 -13.62 -12.58
CA LYS A 128 10.36 -13.13 -13.87
C LYS A 128 10.22 -11.62 -13.86
N PRO A 129 10.44 -10.95 -14.99
CA PRO A 129 10.18 -9.54 -15.13
C PRO A 129 8.67 -9.24 -15.08
N VAL A 130 8.32 -8.03 -14.69
CA VAL A 130 6.92 -7.59 -14.61
C VAL A 130 6.79 -6.13 -15.05
N ALA A 131 5.66 -5.79 -15.64
CA ALA A 131 5.23 -4.41 -15.85
C ALA A 131 4.14 -4.08 -14.83
N ILE A 132 4.34 -3.03 -14.06
CA ILE A 132 3.38 -2.54 -13.05
C ILE A 132 3.22 -1.03 -13.15
N GLU A 133 2.06 -0.58 -12.75
CA GLU A 133 1.73 0.83 -12.56
C GLU A 133 1.23 1.01 -11.13
N THR A 134 1.72 2.03 -10.42
CA THR A 134 1.19 2.38 -9.10
C THR A 134 -0.15 3.09 -9.26
N ASP A 135 -1.02 2.94 -8.28
CA ASP A 135 -2.34 3.57 -8.30
C ASP A 135 -2.83 3.78 -6.86
N VAL A 136 -3.90 4.57 -6.72
CA VAL A 136 -4.64 4.70 -5.47
C VAL A 136 -5.35 3.38 -5.14
N HIS A 137 -5.68 3.20 -3.85
CA HIS A 137 -6.40 1.99 -3.43
C HIS A 137 -7.71 1.80 -4.22
N PRO A 138 -8.00 0.56 -4.73
CA PRO A 138 -7.33 -0.73 -4.47
C PRO A 138 -6.24 -1.11 -5.49
N GLY A 139 -5.68 -0.18 -6.23
CA GLY A 139 -4.59 -0.41 -7.16
C GLY A 139 -3.29 -0.86 -6.48
N PHE A 140 -2.20 -0.95 -7.25
CA PHE A 140 -0.88 -1.29 -6.69
C PHE A 140 -0.33 -0.08 -5.93
N MET A 141 -0.27 -0.20 -4.62
CA MET A 141 0.09 0.90 -3.73
C MET A 141 1.51 1.42 -4.02
N THR A 142 1.65 2.74 -4.12
CA THR A 142 2.93 3.40 -4.37
C THR A 142 4.00 3.10 -3.30
N ASP A 143 3.60 2.81 -2.04
CA ASP A 143 4.52 2.45 -0.96
C ASP A 143 5.08 1.02 -1.07
N TRP A 144 4.49 0.17 -1.91
CA TRP A 144 5.00 -1.17 -2.21
C TRP A 144 6.06 -1.17 -3.32
N GLN A 145 6.15 -0.09 -4.11
CA GLN A 145 7.02 -0.09 -5.28
C GLN A 145 8.51 -0.11 -4.91
N GLN A 146 8.93 0.60 -3.86
CA GLN A 146 10.35 0.66 -3.47
C GLN A 146 10.89 -0.72 -3.08
N PRO A 147 10.30 -1.46 -2.11
CA PRO A 147 10.78 -2.80 -1.77
C PRO A 147 10.65 -3.77 -2.95
N LEU A 148 9.59 -3.65 -3.77
CA LEU A 148 9.44 -4.49 -4.94
C LEU A 148 10.53 -4.25 -5.98
N VAL A 149 10.90 -2.99 -6.25
CA VAL A 149 12.00 -2.65 -7.17
C VAL A 149 13.31 -3.29 -6.72
N VAL A 150 13.58 -3.35 -5.40
CA VAL A 150 14.74 -4.06 -4.88
C VAL A 150 14.69 -5.55 -5.25
N ALA A 151 13.55 -6.22 -5.09
CA ALA A 151 13.39 -7.61 -5.51
C ALA A 151 13.54 -7.78 -7.03
N LEU A 152 13.00 -6.86 -7.82
CA LEU A 152 13.09 -6.89 -9.29
C LEU A 152 14.52 -6.69 -9.82
N THR A 153 15.46 -6.16 -9.03
CA THR A 153 16.88 -6.14 -9.41
C THR A 153 17.47 -7.54 -9.55
N GLN A 154 16.81 -8.56 -9.00
CA GLN A 154 17.19 -9.97 -9.07
C GLN A 154 16.41 -10.73 -10.17
N ALA A 155 15.47 -10.07 -10.86
CA ALA A 155 14.69 -10.71 -11.92
C ALA A 155 15.48 -10.85 -13.23
N ASN A 156 15.25 -11.96 -13.92
CA ASN A 156 15.87 -12.20 -15.23
C ASN A 156 15.01 -11.60 -16.35
N GLY A 157 15.35 -10.40 -16.80
CA GLY A 157 14.67 -9.66 -17.87
C GLY A 157 14.36 -8.22 -17.50
N LEU A 158 13.63 -7.54 -18.39
CA LEU A 158 13.28 -6.13 -18.24
C LEU A 158 11.96 -5.97 -17.48
N SER A 159 12.01 -5.40 -16.28
CA SER A 159 10.81 -4.94 -15.57
C SER A 159 10.53 -3.47 -15.82
N ILE A 160 9.26 -3.09 -15.89
CA ILE A 160 8.81 -1.72 -16.04
C ILE A 160 7.98 -1.34 -14.83
N VAL A 161 8.34 -0.24 -14.17
CA VAL A 161 7.60 0.30 -13.01
C VAL A 161 7.23 1.74 -13.32
N HIS A 162 5.93 2.00 -13.46
CA HIS A 162 5.38 3.32 -13.72
C HIS A 162 4.77 3.88 -12.42
N GLU A 163 5.32 5.00 -11.95
CA GLU A 163 4.82 5.72 -10.77
C GLU A 163 3.83 6.80 -11.21
N THR A 164 2.58 6.68 -10.79
CA THR A 164 1.50 7.61 -11.17
C THR A 164 0.99 8.46 -10.01
N VAL A 165 1.37 8.14 -8.77
CA VAL A 165 0.82 8.79 -7.57
C VAL A 165 1.68 9.94 -7.10
N TYR A 166 3.01 9.77 -7.15
CA TYR A 166 3.94 10.79 -6.67
C TYR A 166 5.01 11.14 -7.69
N GLU A 167 5.25 12.44 -7.83
CA GLU A 167 6.37 12.95 -8.61
C GLU A 167 7.70 12.63 -7.92
N ASN A 168 8.73 12.35 -8.72
CA ASN A 168 10.12 12.16 -8.28
C ASN A 168 10.32 11.07 -7.19
N ARG A 169 9.47 10.03 -7.15
CA ARG A 169 9.54 8.99 -6.12
C ARG A 169 10.67 7.95 -6.33
N PHE A 170 11.38 7.98 -7.45
CA PHE A 170 12.48 7.05 -7.76
C PHE A 170 13.87 7.47 -7.26
N GLY A 171 13.95 8.44 -6.33
CA GLY A 171 15.23 8.90 -5.79
C GLY A 171 16.08 7.79 -5.15
N PHE A 172 15.46 6.75 -4.59
CA PHE A 172 16.12 5.58 -4.00
C PHE A 172 16.83 4.67 -5.02
N THR A 173 16.56 4.80 -6.31
CA THR A 173 17.21 3.98 -7.35
C THR A 173 18.65 4.36 -7.56
N LYS A 174 19.03 5.61 -7.29
CA LYS A 174 20.40 6.08 -7.44
C LYS A 174 21.41 5.29 -6.59
N PRO A 175 21.20 5.08 -5.28
CA PRO A 175 22.05 4.19 -4.49
C PRO A 175 21.98 2.73 -4.96
N LEU A 176 20.87 2.22 -5.47
CA LEU A 176 20.81 0.86 -6.02
C LEU A 176 21.71 0.70 -7.24
N VAL A 177 21.74 1.69 -8.13
CA VAL A 177 22.68 1.72 -9.29
C VAL A 177 24.13 1.75 -8.80
N GLN A 178 24.45 2.51 -7.76
CA GLN A 178 25.80 2.53 -7.17
C GLN A 178 26.21 1.15 -6.57
N MET A 179 25.22 0.35 -6.14
CA MET A 179 25.43 -1.03 -5.69
C MET A 179 25.46 -2.05 -6.82
N GLY A 180 25.33 -1.62 -8.09
CA GLY A 180 25.46 -2.47 -9.27
C GLY A 180 24.13 -2.84 -9.94
N ALA A 181 22.99 -2.32 -9.50
CA ALA A 181 21.72 -2.57 -10.17
C ALA A 181 21.65 -1.86 -11.54
N THR A 182 21.06 -2.51 -12.53
CA THR A 182 20.81 -1.93 -13.86
C THR A 182 19.43 -1.29 -13.88
N ILE A 183 19.35 0.01 -13.61
CA ILE A 183 18.10 0.77 -13.57
C ILE A 183 18.24 2.03 -14.44
N GLN A 184 17.25 2.28 -15.29
CA GLN A 184 17.13 3.50 -16.08
C GLN A 184 15.84 4.22 -15.73
N LEU A 185 15.88 5.53 -15.60
CA LEU A 185 14.71 6.38 -15.33
C LEU A 185 14.31 7.12 -16.60
N TYR A 186 13.02 7.11 -16.89
CA TYR A 186 12.41 7.84 -17.98
C TYR A 186 11.34 8.78 -17.43
N ARG A 187 11.15 9.93 -18.07
CA ARG A 187 10.08 10.89 -17.74
C ARG A 187 9.02 10.96 -18.84
N GLU A 188 9.26 10.30 -19.95
CA GLU A 188 8.35 10.24 -21.06
C GLU A 188 7.34 9.11 -20.83
N CYS A 189 6.07 9.37 -21.13
CA CYS A 189 5.04 8.36 -21.06
C CYS A 189 5.31 7.29 -22.12
N LEU A 190 5.45 6.04 -21.71
CA LEU A 190 5.64 4.90 -22.62
C LEU A 190 4.32 4.48 -23.31
N GLY A 191 3.26 5.27 -23.18
CA GLY A 191 1.91 4.90 -23.58
C GLY A 191 1.18 4.10 -22.48
N SER A 192 -0.10 3.81 -22.69
CA SER A 192 -0.83 2.90 -21.79
C SER A 192 -0.26 1.49 -21.90
N LEU A 193 0.12 0.91 -20.78
CA LEU A 193 0.53 -0.48 -20.67
C LEU A 193 -0.66 -1.43 -20.85
#